data_a4245b314cef6def84c452ef550894e9
#
_entry.id   a4245b314cef6def84c452ef550894e9
#
_cell.length_a   1.000
_cell.length_b   1.000
_cell.length_c   1.000
_cell.angle_alpha   90.00
_cell.angle_beta   90.00
_cell.angle_gamma   90.00
#
_symmetry.space_group_name_H-M   'P 1'
#
loop_
_entity.id
_entity.type
_entity.pdbx_description
1 polymer ?
#
loop_
_entity_poly.entity_id
_entity_poly.type
_entity_poly.pdbx_seq_one_letter_code
_entity_poly.pdbx_strand_id
1 'polypeptide(L)'
;LVAVAGNEIVGHILFSPITVEGEETTAEGMALAPMAVLPEYQRQGIGSKLVRAGIAILASSDCAFVIVLGHADYYPRFGFEPASSYGVRCEWEVPDDAFMILVLKESGMQGISGVARYRPEFAEAVEPG
;
A
#
# COMPACT_ATOMS: atom_id res chain seq x y z
N LEU A 1 2.76 -6.58 10.82
CA LEU A 1 1.76 -6.23 11.85
C LEU A 1 0.68 -7.31 11.94
N VAL A 2 0.33 -7.66 13.15
CA VAL A 2 -0.75 -8.61 13.39
C VAL A 2 -1.75 -8.02 14.37
N ALA A 3 -3.00 -8.46 14.27
CA ALA A 3 -4.05 -8.18 15.23
C ALA A 3 -4.29 -9.44 16.04
N VAL A 4 -4.41 -9.30 17.35
CA VAL A 4 -4.57 -10.42 18.28
C VAL A 4 -5.83 -10.23 19.10
N ALA A 5 -6.65 -11.28 19.19
CA ALA A 5 -7.79 -11.33 20.09
C ALA A 5 -7.56 -12.50 21.05
N GLY A 6 -7.37 -12.20 22.36
CA GLY A 6 -6.95 -13.20 23.32
C GLY A 6 -5.58 -13.76 22.94
N ASN A 7 -5.50 -15.06 22.67
CA ASN A 7 -4.26 -15.73 22.26
C ASN A 7 -4.25 -16.08 20.77
N GLU A 8 -5.21 -15.57 19.99
CA GLU A 8 -5.36 -15.92 18.58
C GLU A 8 -5.00 -14.74 17.69
N ILE A 9 -4.21 -14.99 16.64
CA ILE A 9 -3.96 -14.00 15.60
C ILE A 9 -5.18 -13.97 14.69
N VAL A 10 -5.87 -12.84 14.64
CA VAL A 10 -7.13 -12.69 13.89
C VAL A 10 -6.99 -11.84 12.64
N GLY A 11 -5.84 -11.19 12.46
CA GLY A 11 -5.59 -10.42 11.25
C GLY A 11 -4.12 -10.09 11.08
N HIS A 12 -3.74 -9.74 9.86
CA HIS A 12 -2.38 -9.30 9.56
C HIS A 12 -2.37 -8.33 8.40
N ILE A 13 -1.29 -7.56 8.32
CA ILE A 13 -0.97 -6.69 7.20
C ILE A 13 0.52 -6.74 6.96
N LEU A 14 0.92 -6.78 5.70
CA LEU A 14 2.31 -6.80 5.30
C LEU A 14 2.59 -5.62 4.38
N PHE A 15 3.76 -5.00 4.58
CA PHE A 15 4.26 -3.97 3.69
C PHE A 15 5.54 -4.50 3.03
N SER A 16 5.66 -4.31 1.72
CA SER A 16 6.82 -4.75 0.95
C SER A 16 7.43 -3.58 0.21
N PRO A 17 8.76 -3.53 0.05
CA PRO A 17 9.39 -2.44 -0.70
C PRO A 17 8.90 -2.38 -2.13
N ILE A 18 8.72 -1.15 -2.63
CA ILE A 18 8.33 -0.88 -4.00
C ILE A 18 9.12 0.33 -4.48
N THR A 19 9.42 0.39 -5.77
CA THR A 19 10.10 1.52 -6.37
C THR A 19 9.23 2.15 -7.45
N VAL A 20 9.33 3.48 -7.59
CA VAL A 20 8.76 4.19 -8.72
C VAL A 20 9.92 4.62 -9.60
N GLU A 21 9.99 4.05 -10.80
CA GLU A 21 11.06 4.34 -11.75
C GLU A 21 10.60 5.44 -12.70
N GLY A 22 11.25 6.62 -12.60
CA GLY A 22 11.07 7.72 -13.51
C GLY A 22 12.18 7.75 -14.56
N GLU A 23 12.19 8.78 -15.39
CA GLU A 23 13.19 8.92 -16.45
C GLU A 23 14.60 9.17 -15.89
N GLU A 24 14.72 9.95 -14.83
CA GLU A 24 16.01 10.33 -14.27
C GLU A 24 16.20 9.92 -12.82
N THR A 25 15.11 9.63 -12.13
CA THR A 25 15.15 9.33 -10.70
C THR A 25 14.30 8.11 -10.37
N THR A 26 14.65 7.48 -9.25
CA THR A 26 13.90 6.36 -8.70
C THR A 26 13.54 6.71 -7.26
N ALA A 27 12.28 6.57 -6.88
CA ALA A 27 11.83 6.75 -5.51
C ALA A 27 11.51 5.40 -4.88
N GLU A 28 11.77 5.29 -3.59
CA GLU A 28 11.48 4.08 -2.83
C GLU A 28 10.39 4.33 -1.81
N GLY A 29 9.49 3.36 -1.68
CA GLY A 29 8.41 3.39 -0.72
C GLY A 29 8.00 1.98 -0.36
N MET A 30 6.77 1.84 0.13
CA MET A 30 6.22 0.55 0.53
C MET A 30 4.91 0.27 -0.18
N ALA A 31 4.69 -0.98 -0.53
CA ALA A 31 3.42 -1.46 -1.04
C ALA A 31 2.69 -2.20 0.09
N LEU A 32 1.41 -1.89 0.25
CA LEU A 32 0.55 -2.55 1.22
C LEU A 32 -0.08 -3.78 0.58
N ALA A 33 0.28 -4.95 1.05
CA ALA A 33 -0.34 -6.24 0.70
C ALA A 33 0.56 -7.37 1.15
N PRO A 34 -0.01 -8.50 1.54
CA PRO A 34 -1.45 -8.71 1.71
C PRO A 34 -1.96 -8.20 3.05
N MET A 35 -3.28 -8.08 3.15
CA MET A 35 -3.97 -7.83 4.41
C MET A 35 -5.11 -8.83 4.51
N ALA A 36 -5.28 -9.43 5.68
CA ALA A 36 -6.35 -10.37 5.92
C ALA A 36 -6.83 -10.30 7.36
N VAL A 37 -8.13 -10.52 7.54
CA VAL A 37 -8.78 -10.64 8.85
C VAL A 37 -9.64 -11.89 8.80
N LEU A 38 -9.60 -12.69 9.86
CA LEU A 38 -10.42 -13.91 9.93
C LEU A 38 -11.90 -13.57 9.75
N PRO A 39 -12.67 -14.40 9.04
CA PRO A 39 -14.08 -14.09 8.74
C PRO A 39 -14.91 -13.73 9.98
N GLU A 40 -14.71 -14.41 11.10
CA GLU A 40 -15.46 -14.14 12.34
C GLU A 40 -15.16 -12.75 12.92
N TYR A 41 -14.04 -12.15 12.54
CA TYR A 41 -13.59 -10.86 13.06
C TYR A 41 -13.70 -9.74 12.05
N GLN A 42 -14.20 -10.01 10.86
CA GLN A 42 -14.40 -8.98 9.84
C GLN A 42 -15.53 -8.02 10.24
N ARG A 43 -15.48 -6.80 9.67
CA ARG A 43 -16.48 -5.75 9.92
C ARG A 43 -16.47 -5.21 11.36
N GLN A 44 -15.37 -5.42 12.08
CA GLN A 44 -15.17 -4.89 13.44
C GLN A 44 -14.10 -3.80 13.47
N GLY A 45 -13.65 -3.35 12.30
CA GLY A 45 -12.64 -2.30 12.21
C GLY A 45 -11.20 -2.77 12.40
N ILE A 46 -10.95 -4.06 12.46
CA ILE A 46 -9.60 -4.62 12.67
C ILE A 46 -8.69 -4.29 11.49
N GLY A 47 -9.18 -4.48 10.26
CA GLY A 47 -8.42 -4.12 9.06
C GLY A 47 -8.02 -2.66 9.04
N SER A 48 -8.97 -1.78 9.39
CA SER A 48 -8.71 -0.34 9.44
C SER A 48 -7.70 0.03 10.51
N LYS A 49 -7.75 -0.63 11.66
CA LYS A 49 -6.74 -0.43 12.72
C LYS A 49 -5.36 -0.87 12.27
N LEU A 50 -5.27 -1.99 11.55
CA LEU A 50 -4.01 -2.47 11.00
C LEU A 50 -3.43 -1.49 9.98
N VAL A 51 -4.26 -0.98 9.07
CA VAL A 51 -3.83 0.00 8.08
C VAL A 51 -3.32 1.27 8.77
N ARG A 52 -4.09 1.81 9.71
CA ARG A 52 -3.69 3.03 10.43
C ARG A 52 -2.41 2.85 11.24
N ALA A 53 -2.27 1.72 11.91
CA ALA A 53 -1.06 1.42 12.68
C ALA A 53 0.16 1.28 11.77
N GLY A 54 0.02 0.60 10.65
CA GLY A 54 1.09 0.45 9.68
C GLY A 54 1.52 1.78 9.07
N ILE A 55 0.56 2.61 8.68
CA ILE A 55 0.84 3.94 8.14
C ILE A 55 1.57 4.80 9.19
N ALA A 56 1.14 4.75 10.45
CA ALA A 56 1.79 5.52 11.52
C ALA A 56 3.26 5.10 11.71
N ILE A 57 3.54 3.81 11.64
CA ILE A 57 4.91 3.29 11.73
C ILE A 57 5.75 3.80 10.56
N LEU A 58 5.22 3.72 9.34
CA LEU A 58 5.94 4.16 8.15
C LEU A 58 6.12 5.67 8.12
N ALA A 59 5.13 6.43 8.60
CA ALA A 59 5.23 7.89 8.66
C ALA A 59 6.31 8.35 9.63
N SER A 60 6.61 7.58 10.68
CA SER A 60 7.67 7.89 11.63
C SER A 60 9.05 7.40 11.16
N SER A 61 9.11 6.72 10.04
CA SER A 61 10.34 6.27 9.40
C SER A 61 10.67 7.18 8.20
N ASP A 62 11.62 6.77 7.36
CA ASP A 62 11.98 7.53 6.16
C ASP A 62 11.13 7.18 4.93
N CYS A 63 10.04 6.49 5.12
CA CYS A 63 9.17 6.07 4.02
C CYS A 63 8.49 7.29 3.38
N ALA A 64 8.66 7.45 2.07
CA ALA A 64 8.12 8.60 1.35
C ALA A 64 6.66 8.40 0.95
N PHE A 65 6.28 7.18 0.62
CA PHE A 65 4.92 6.90 0.15
C PHE A 65 4.54 5.44 0.37
N VAL A 66 3.23 5.19 0.35
CA VAL A 66 2.66 3.85 0.39
C VAL A 66 1.77 3.68 -0.83
N ILE A 67 1.92 2.57 -1.52
CA ILE A 67 1.09 2.22 -2.67
C ILE A 67 0.21 1.03 -2.31
N VAL A 68 -1.03 1.05 -2.78
CA VAL A 68 -1.95 -0.07 -2.62
C VAL A 68 -2.72 -0.31 -3.92
N LEU A 69 -2.94 -1.57 -4.22
CA LEU A 69 -3.85 -2.00 -5.28
C LEU A 69 -5.04 -2.65 -4.59
N GLY A 70 -6.20 -1.99 -4.58
CA GLY A 70 -7.34 -2.47 -3.83
C GLY A 70 -8.61 -1.70 -4.11
N HIS A 71 -9.57 -1.79 -3.18
CA HIS A 71 -10.89 -1.20 -3.37
C HIS A 71 -10.87 0.32 -3.31
N ALA A 72 -11.35 0.94 -4.39
CA ALA A 72 -11.39 2.39 -4.52
C ALA A 72 -12.33 3.08 -3.52
N ASP A 73 -13.24 2.35 -2.91
CA ASP A 73 -14.18 2.88 -1.92
C ASP A 73 -13.72 2.65 -0.47
N TYR A 74 -12.62 1.95 -0.26
CA TYR A 74 -12.10 1.64 1.07
C TYR A 74 -10.87 2.49 1.43
N TYR A 75 -9.84 2.46 0.59
CA TYR A 75 -8.54 3.08 0.92
C TYR A 75 -8.55 4.61 0.96
N PRO A 76 -9.39 5.34 0.20
CA PRO A 76 -9.42 6.81 0.32
C PRO A 76 -9.71 7.32 1.73
N ARG A 77 -10.38 6.55 2.58
CA ARG A 77 -10.64 6.93 3.98
C ARG A 77 -9.37 7.13 4.79
N PHE A 78 -8.25 6.58 4.33
CA PHE A 78 -6.94 6.73 4.98
C PHE A 78 -6.09 7.81 4.33
N GLY A 79 -6.60 8.50 3.31
CA GLY A 79 -5.88 9.54 2.59
C GLY A 79 -5.28 9.09 1.26
N PHE A 80 -5.49 7.84 0.85
CA PHE A 80 -5.01 7.38 -0.45
C PHE A 80 -5.74 8.07 -1.59
N GLU A 81 -5.00 8.37 -2.65
CA GLU A 81 -5.50 9.02 -3.86
C GLU A 81 -5.09 8.18 -5.07
N PRO A 82 -5.76 8.32 -6.22
CA PRO A 82 -5.30 7.62 -7.42
C PRO A 82 -3.83 7.96 -7.71
N ALA A 83 -3.03 6.93 -7.93
CA ALA A 83 -1.60 7.13 -8.18
C ALA A 83 -1.36 7.94 -9.46
N SER A 84 -2.28 7.88 -10.42
CA SER A 84 -2.23 8.67 -11.64
C SER A 84 -2.23 10.18 -11.39
N SER A 85 -2.76 10.62 -10.24
CA SER A 85 -2.72 12.04 -9.85
C SER A 85 -1.28 12.56 -9.70
N TYR A 86 -0.34 11.65 -9.46
CA TYR A 86 1.09 11.96 -9.32
C TYR A 86 1.90 11.50 -10.52
N GLY A 87 1.22 11.04 -11.58
CA GLY A 87 1.91 10.50 -12.75
C GLY A 87 2.52 9.13 -12.52
N VAL A 88 2.07 8.41 -11.49
CA VAL A 88 2.57 7.06 -11.17
C VAL A 88 1.66 6.02 -11.77
N ARG A 89 2.25 5.05 -12.47
CA ARG A 89 1.53 3.97 -13.14
C ARG A 89 1.94 2.63 -12.55
N CYS A 90 1.02 1.68 -12.56
CA CYS A 90 1.32 0.30 -12.22
C CYS A 90 2.03 -0.38 -13.38
N GLU A 91 2.95 -1.32 -13.09
CA GLU A 91 3.60 -2.12 -14.12
C GLU A 91 2.65 -3.14 -14.76
N TRP A 92 1.52 -3.41 -14.09
CA TRP A 92 0.47 -4.29 -14.62
C TRP A 92 -0.71 -3.45 -15.08
N GLU A 93 -1.52 -4.03 -15.95
CA GLU A 93 -2.75 -3.39 -16.41
C GLU A 93 -3.82 -3.57 -15.32
N VAL A 94 -4.21 -2.47 -14.69
CA VAL A 94 -5.18 -2.46 -13.58
C VAL A 94 -6.11 -1.27 -13.73
N PRO A 95 -7.32 -1.31 -13.11
CA PRO A 95 -8.18 -0.12 -13.09
C PRO A 95 -7.49 1.06 -12.40
N ASP A 96 -7.61 2.23 -13.01
CA ASP A 96 -6.94 3.44 -12.51
C ASP A 96 -7.33 3.79 -11.07
N ASP A 97 -8.61 3.67 -10.75
CA ASP A 97 -9.10 3.99 -9.42
C ASP A 97 -8.74 2.95 -8.35
N ALA A 98 -8.27 1.77 -8.76
CA ALA A 98 -7.83 0.72 -7.83
C ALA A 98 -6.36 0.84 -7.44
N PHE A 99 -5.57 1.61 -8.20
CA PHE A 99 -4.14 1.79 -7.94
C PHE A 99 -3.93 3.14 -7.29
N MET A 100 -3.62 3.12 -5.99
CA MET A 100 -3.63 4.33 -5.15
C MET A 100 -2.32 4.54 -4.43
N ILE A 101 -2.06 5.79 -4.07
CA ILE A 101 -0.85 6.21 -3.36
C ILE A 101 -1.21 7.10 -2.18
N LEU A 102 -0.48 6.93 -1.09
CA LEU A 102 -0.50 7.84 0.05
C LEU A 102 0.89 8.43 0.21
N VAL A 103 1.02 9.73 0.01
CA VAL A 103 2.29 10.42 0.15
C VAL A 103 2.51 10.77 1.61
N LEU A 104 3.59 10.25 2.20
CA LEU A 104 3.96 10.50 3.59
C LEU A 104 4.95 11.66 3.71
N LYS A 105 5.83 11.81 2.71
CA LYS A 105 6.82 12.91 2.67
C LYS A 105 6.84 13.50 1.27
N GLU A 106 6.33 14.70 1.13
CA GLU A 106 6.28 15.37 -0.17
C GLU A 106 7.65 15.59 -0.78
N SER A 107 8.66 15.83 0.05
CA SER A 107 10.03 16.02 -0.45
C SER A 107 10.56 14.78 -1.18
N GLY A 108 10.11 13.59 -0.81
CA GLY A 108 10.47 12.35 -1.49
C GLY A 108 9.71 12.12 -2.79
N MET A 109 8.72 12.98 -3.07
CA MET A 109 7.87 12.83 -4.25
C MET A 109 8.07 13.92 -5.30
N GLN A 110 8.99 14.85 -5.05
CA GLN A 110 9.24 15.93 -6.01
C GLN A 110 9.80 15.39 -7.32
N GLY A 111 9.09 15.72 -8.40
CA GLY A 111 9.49 15.24 -9.72
C GLY A 111 9.29 13.76 -9.97
N ILE A 112 8.63 13.08 -9.05
CA ILE A 112 8.41 11.64 -9.20
C ILE A 112 7.19 11.40 -10.07
N SER A 113 7.43 10.80 -11.22
CA SER A 113 6.40 10.20 -12.04
C SER A 113 7.06 9.01 -12.74
N GLY A 114 6.31 7.98 -13.03
CA GLY A 114 6.88 6.82 -13.68
C GLY A 114 6.12 5.55 -13.35
N VAL A 115 6.83 4.44 -13.39
CA VAL A 115 6.23 3.12 -13.23
C VAL A 115 6.59 2.54 -11.86
N ALA A 116 5.57 2.15 -11.10
CA ALA A 116 5.75 1.46 -9.85
C ALA A 116 6.14 0.00 -10.13
N ARG A 117 7.27 -0.41 -9.56
CA ARG A 117 7.81 -1.76 -9.73
C ARG A 117 7.78 -2.50 -8.41
N TYR A 118 6.98 -3.54 -8.35
CA TYR A 118 6.94 -4.44 -7.20
C TYR A 118 8.12 -5.39 -7.25
N ARG A 119 8.47 -5.95 -6.10
CA ARG A 119 9.47 -7.00 -6.06
C ARG A 119 8.93 -8.25 -6.75
N PRO A 120 9.80 -9.09 -7.37
CA PRO A 120 9.35 -10.31 -8.02
C PRO A 120 8.55 -11.24 -7.11
N GLU A 121 8.94 -11.34 -5.84
CA GLU A 121 8.23 -12.17 -4.85
C GLU A 121 6.80 -11.69 -4.64
N PHE A 122 6.60 -10.38 -4.69
CA PHE A 122 5.26 -9.79 -4.56
C PHE A 122 4.38 -10.13 -5.75
N ALA A 123 4.94 -10.12 -6.94
CA ALA A 123 4.19 -10.47 -8.17
C ALA A 123 3.60 -11.88 -8.09
N GLU A 124 4.37 -12.82 -7.52
CA GLU A 124 3.88 -14.19 -7.30
C GLU A 124 2.73 -14.22 -6.28
N ALA A 125 2.82 -13.38 -5.24
CA ALA A 125 1.82 -13.35 -4.18
C ALA A 125 0.48 -12.77 -4.62
N VAL A 126 0.46 -11.90 -5.64
CA VAL A 126 -0.77 -11.23 -6.10
C VAL A 126 -1.34 -11.82 -7.37
N GLU A 127 -0.70 -12.84 -7.93
CA GLU A 127 -1.23 -13.51 -9.10
C GLU A 127 -2.59 -14.13 -8.78
N PRO A 128 -3.59 -13.91 -9.65
CA PRO A 128 -4.89 -14.54 -9.44
C PRO A 128 -4.73 -16.04 -9.55
N GLY A 129 -4.98 -16.70 -8.44
CA GLY A 129 -4.91 -18.16 -8.36
C GLY A 129 -6.02 -18.82 -9.10
#